data_4b87c9c2eced6699b2a10507f5fb4239
#
_entry.id   4b87c9c2eced6699b2a10507f5fb4239
#
_cell.length_a   1.000
_cell.length_b   1.000
_cell.length_c   1.000
_cell.angle_alpha   90.00
_cell.angle_beta   90.00
_cell.angle_gamma   90.00
#
_symmetry.space_group_name_H-M   'P 1'
#
loop_
_entity.id
_entity.type
_entity.pdbx_description
1 polymer ?
#
loop_
_entity_poly.entity_id
_entity_poly.type
_entity_poly.pdbx_seq_one_letter_code
_entity_poly.pdbx_strand_id
1 'polypeptide(L)'
;RSAEMQAVGRQRAEANGFRLHSTIGDVHELPFPDNHFDVVTLQWASRHLRVKRVLSEIRRVLKPGGRFHHCDMLRPANPVVEKLYYAYLRFCLAFTGFLFRSGPEALNCKKYFINALEMFYSADELSIVLEEIGFSDVSYRKIFAGMIGMHRAVKPAAS
;
A
#
# COMPACT_ATOMS: atom_id res chain seq x y z
N ARG A 1 11.76 -5.29 6.43
CA ARG A 1 13.10 -5.77 6.83
C ARG A 1 13.35 -5.71 8.35
N SER A 2 12.36 -5.71 9.22
CA SER A 2 12.58 -5.67 10.66
C SER A 2 12.29 -7.03 11.29
N ALA A 3 13.31 -7.71 11.76
CA ALA A 3 13.21 -8.97 12.48
C ALA A 3 12.40 -8.80 13.77
N GLU A 4 12.55 -7.67 14.43
CA GLU A 4 11.82 -7.30 15.66
C GLU A 4 10.32 -7.18 15.41
N MET A 5 9.90 -6.48 14.35
CA MET A 5 8.49 -6.39 13.99
C MET A 5 7.89 -7.76 13.65
N GLN A 6 8.66 -8.63 13.00
CA GLN A 6 8.20 -9.99 12.72
C GLN A 6 8.09 -10.84 13.98
N ALA A 7 8.99 -10.67 14.95
CA ALA A 7 8.90 -11.36 16.25
C ALA A 7 7.62 -10.98 16.99
N VAL A 8 7.32 -9.67 17.06
CA VAL A 8 6.07 -9.17 17.66
C VAL A 8 4.84 -9.68 16.89
N GLY A 9 4.92 -9.71 15.56
CA GLY A 9 3.84 -10.22 14.70
C GLY A 9 3.55 -11.70 14.96
N ARG A 10 4.58 -12.54 15.05
CA ARG A 10 4.45 -13.97 15.40
C ARG A 10 3.84 -14.17 16.77
N GLN A 11 4.35 -13.46 17.78
CA GLN A 11 3.83 -13.55 19.15
C GLN A 11 2.34 -13.20 19.21
N ARG A 12 1.92 -12.14 18.50
CA ARG A 12 0.49 -11.77 18.43
C ARG A 12 -0.35 -12.78 17.69
N ALA A 13 0.16 -13.37 16.62
CA ALA A 13 -0.55 -14.40 15.88
C ALA A 13 -0.76 -15.66 16.75
N GLU A 14 0.29 -16.13 17.42
CA GLU A 14 0.24 -17.26 18.33
C GLU A 14 -0.74 -17.05 19.49
N ALA A 15 -0.74 -15.86 20.10
CA ALA A 15 -1.67 -15.49 21.15
C ALA A 15 -3.16 -15.53 20.69
N ASN A 16 -3.41 -15.40 19.39
CA ASN A 16 -4.74 -15.49 18.78
C ASN A 16 -5.00 -16.83 18.07
N GLY A 17 -4.17 -17.84 18.29
CA GLY A 17 -4.35 -19.19 17.72
C GLY A 17 -3.99 -19.32 16.23
N PHE A 18 -3.27 -18.35 15.66
CA PHE A 18 -2.83 -18.37 14.27
C PHE A 18 -1.34 -18.68 14.16
N ARG A 19 -0.97 -19.46 13.13
CA ARG A 19 0.43 -19.67 12.77
C ARG A 19 0.83 -18.70 11.68
N LEU A 20 1.76 -17.79 11.99
CA LEU A 20 2.31 -16.84 11.03
C LEU A 20 3.66 -17.32 10.50
N HIS A 21 3.71 -17.64 9.21
CA HIS A 21 4.97 -17.86 8.50
C HIS A 21 5.49 -16.50 8.02
N SER A 22 6.66 -16.09 8.50
CA SER A 22 7.23 -14.79 8.15
C SER A 22 8.60 -14.93 7.49
N THR A 23 8.78 -14.24 6.37
CA THR A 23 10.02 -14.23 5.59
C THR A 23 10.57 -12.81 5.51
N ILE A 24 11.88 -12.64 5.70
CA ILE A 24 12.58 -11.38 5.52
C ILE A 24 13.07 -11.31 4.07
N GLY A 25 12.64 -10.30 3.33
CA GLY A 25 13.02 -10.13 1.93
C GLY A 25 12.82 -8.70 1.45
N ASP A 26 13.25 -8.42 0.22
CA ASP A 26 12.91 -7.20 -0.49
C ASP A 26 11.61 -7.41 -1.26
N VAL A 27 10.64 -6.51 -1.05
CA VAL A 27 9.35 -6.59 -1.76
C VAL A 27 9.47 -6.32 -3.27
N HIS A 28 10.61 -5.72 -3.70
CA HIS A 28 10.92 -5.50 -5.12
C HIS A 28 11.52 -6.73 -5.81
N GLU A 29 11.86 -7.76 -5.02
CA GLU A 29 12.39 -9.06 -5.46
C GLU A 29 11.98 -10.11 -4.43
N LEU A 30 10.75 -10.60 -4.57
CA LEU A 30 10.16 -11.51 -3.59
C LEU A 30 10.85 -12.88 -3.63
N PRO A 31 11.30 -13.43 -2.48
CA PRO A 31 12.00 -14.70 -2.40
C PRO A 31 11.02 -15.89 -2.50
N PHE A 32 10.15 -15.86 -3.48
CA PHE A 32 9.17 -16.90 -3.77
C PHE A 32 9.19 -17.23 -5.25
N PRO A 33 8.92 -18.48 -5.63
CA PRO A 33 8.85 -18.87 -7.03
C PRO A 33 7.63 -18.25 -7.73
N ASP A 34 7.64 -18.30 -9.06
CA ASP A 34 6.51 -17.91 -9.89
C ASP A 34 5.29 -18.77 -9.57
N ASN A 35 4.10 -18.22 -9.69
CA ASN A 35 2.83 -18.93 -9.56
C ASN A 35 2.67 -19.68 -8.21
N HIS A 36 3.07 -19.05 -7.13
CA HIS A 36 3.11 -19.66 -5.80
C HIS A 36 1.83 -19.42 -4.97
N PHE A 37 1.31 -18.19 -5.00
CA PHE A 37 0.20 -17.77 -4.14
C PHE A 37 -1.13 -17.70 -4.87
N ASP A 38 -2.21 -18.08 -4.18
CA ASP A 38 -3.58 -17.91 -4.65
C ASP A 38 -4.08 -16.49 -4.42
N VAL A 39 -3.61 -15.86 -3.33
CA VAL A 39 -3.98 -14.48 -2.96
C VAL A 39 -2.76 -13.74 -2.43
N VAL A 40 -2.57 -12.50 -2.86
CA VAL A 40 -1.59 -11.57 -2.30
C VAL A 40 -2.29 -10.29 -1.86
N THR A 41 -1.89 -9.77 -0.70
CA THR A 41 -2.38 -8.48 -0.20
C THR A 41 -1.24 -7.50 0.03
N LEU A 42 -1.45 -6.22 -0.31
CA LEU A 42 -0.54 -5.12 -0.01
C LEU A 42 -1.33 -4.00 0.65
N GLN A 43 -0.97 -3.66 1.89
CA GLN A 43 -1.72 -2.67 2.66
C GLN A 43 -0.77 -1.65 3.32
N TRP A 44 -1.16 -0.36 3.26
CA TRP A 44 -0.53 0.76 3.96
C TRP A 44 0.98 0.96 3.70
N ALA A 45 1.49 0.50 2.56
CA ALA A 45 2.92 0.51 2.24
C ALA A 45 3.24 1.01 0.83
N SER A 46 2.31 0.94 -0.10
CA SER A 46 2.57 1.11 -1.53
C SER A 46 3.18 2.46 -1.89
N ARG A 47 2.77 3.56 -1.23
CA ARG A 47 3.30 4.92 -1.44
C ARG A 47 4.79 5.08 -1.08
N HIS A 48 5.38 4.13 -0.37
CA HIS A 48 6.80 4.13 0.02
C HIS A 48 7.67 3.22 -0.86
N LEU A 49 7.06 2.61 -1.88
CA LEU A 49 7.68 1.59 -2.71
C LEU A 49 7.78 2.06 -4.17
N ARG A 50 8.67 1.45 -4.93
CA ARG A 50 8.65 1.50 -6.39
C ARG A 50 7.49 0.65 -6.90
N VAL A 51 6.29 1.22 -6.85
CA VAL A 51 5.02 0.46 -6.92
C VAL A 51 4.91 -0.40 -8.16
N LYS A 52 5.29 0.10 -9.36
CA LYS A 52 5.22 -0.70 -10.60
C LYS A 52 6.08 -1.98 -10.50
N ARG A 53 7.28 -1.91 -9.90
CA ARG A 53 8.13 -3.09 -9.71
C ARG A 53 7.53 -4.06 -8.71
N VAL A 54 7.00 -3.56 -7.59
CA VAL A 54 6.35 -4.41 -6.58
C VAL A 54 5.11 -5.09 -7.13
N LEU A 55 4.28 -4.39 -7.91
CA LEU A 55 3.09 -4.97 -8.55
C LEU A 55 3.47 -6.02 -9.59
N SER A 56 4.57 -5.84 -10.33
CA SER A 56 5.10 -6.85 -11.25
C SER A 56 5.55 -8.11 -10.51
N GLU A 57 6.23 -7.96 -9.36
CA GLU A 57 6.62 -9.08 -8.51
C GLU A 57 5.40 -9.79 -7.89
N ILE A 58 4.40 -9.03 -7.44
CA ILE A 58 3.14 -9.60 -6.95
C ILE A 58 2.46 -10.42 -8.05
N ARG A 59 2.40 -9.87 -9.29
CA ARG A 59 1.84 -10.62 -10.42
C ARG A 59 2.67 -11.88 -10.75
N ARG A 60 4.00 -11.84 -10.65
CA ARG A 60 4.88 -12.99 -10.88
C ARG A 60 4.57 -14.13 -9.91
N VAL A 61 4.50 -13.83 -8.61
CA VAL A 61 4.29 -14.85 -7.57
C VAL A 61 2.84 -15.32 -7.44
N LEU A 62 1.86 -14.61 -7.99
CA LEU A 62 0.48 -15.06 -8.07
C LEU A 62 0.33 -16.20 -9.08
N LYS A 63 -0.45 -17.20 -8.75
CA LYS A 63 -0.91 -18.23 -9.69
C LYS A 63 -1.80 -17.62 -10.77
N PRO A 64 -1.89 -18.24 -11.97
CA PRO A 64 -2.96 -17.91 -12.92
C PRO A 64 -4.34 -18.00 -12.24
N GLY A 65 -5.17 -17.00 -12.41
CA GLY A 65 -6.45 -16.85 -11.69
C GLY A 65 -6.34 -16.35 -10.25
N GLY A 66 -5.11 -16.18 -9.74
CA GLY A 66 -4.84 -15.66 -8.39
C GLY A 66 -5.24 -14.19 -8.24
N ARG A 67 -5.56 -13.78 -7.02
CA ARG A 67 -6.15 -12.49 -6.70
C ARG A 67 -5.19 -11.58 -5.96
N PHE A 68 -5.15 -10.33 -6.37
CA PHE A 68 -4.45 -9.26 -5.66
C PHE A 68 -5.46 -8.34 -4.97
N HIS A 69 -5.20 -8.02 -3.72
CA HIS A 69 -5.97 -7.04 -2.96
C HIS A 69 -5.04 -5.94 -2.43
N HIS A 70 -5.40 -4.70 -2.68
CA HIS A 70 -4.67 -3.53 -2.25
C HIS A 70 -5.56 -2.62 -1.41
N CYS A 71 -5.00 -2.04 -0.36
CA CYS A 71 -5.66 -0.99 0.42
C CYS A 71 -4.60 0.01 0.90
N ASP A 72 -4.72 1.26 0.49
CA ASP A 72 -3.80 2.32 0.94
C ASP A 72 -4.46 3.70 0.88
N MET A 73 -3.79 4.67 1.51
CA MET A 73 -4.08 6.09 1.30
C MET A 73 -3.63 6.50 -0.09
N LEU A 74 -4.52 7.13 -0.82
CA LEU A 74 -4.32 7.55 -2.19
C LEU A 74 -4.48 9.06 -2.32
N ARG A 75 -4.03 9.61 -3.43
CA ARG A 75 -4.30 10.99 -3.81
C ARG A 75 -5.76 11.12 -4.28
N PRO A 76 -6.57 12.02 -3.71
CA PRO A 76 -7.90 12.30 -4.23
C PRO A 76 -7.84 12.79 -5.68
N ALA A 77 -8.69 12.25 -6.55
CA ALA A 77 -8.73 12.65 -7.95
C ALA A 77 -9.39 14.03 -8.17
N ASN A 78 -10.25 14.48 -7.25
CA ASN A 78 -10.88 15.78 -7.33
C ASN A 78 -9.95 16.86 -6.74
N PRO A 79 -9.56 17.89 -7.50
CA PRO A 79 -8.57 18.88 -7.04
C PRO A 79 -9.05 19.74 -5.86
N VAL A 80 -10.36 19.94 -5.69
CA VAL A 80 -10.91 20.66 -4.53
C VAL A 80 -10.78 19.80 -3.28
N VAL A 81 -11.18 18.52 -3.37
CA VAL A 81 -11.03 17.55 -2.28
C VAL A 81 -9.55 17.39 -1.91
N GLU A 82 -8.69 17.30 -2.90
CA GLU A 82 -7.24 17.19 -2.72
C GLU A 82 -6.69 18.39 -1.91
N LYS A 83 -7.00 19.60 -2.31
CA LYS A 83 -6.57 20.82 -1.59
C LYS A 83 -7.05 20.86 -0.14
N LEU A 84 -8.32 20.55 0.08
CA LEU A 84 -8.92 20.51 1.43
C LEU A 84 -8.27 19.42 2.28
N TYR A 85 -8.04 18.25 1.70
CA TYR A 85 -7.40 17.13 2.36
C TYR A 85 -5.98 17.46 2.82
N TYR A 86 -5.14 18.02 1.95
CA TYR A 86 -3.79 18.40 2.34
C TYR A 86 -3.76 19.57 3.32
N ALA A 87 -4.67 20.53 3.20
CA ALA A 87 -4.82 21.59 4.20
C ALA A 87 -5.15 21.01 5.58
N TYR A 88 -6.11 20.09 5.64
CA TYR A 88 -6.47 19.36 6.85
C TYR A 88 -5.29 18.56 7.43
N LEU A 89 -4.59 17.81 6.61
CA LEU A 89 -3.41 17.05 7.06
C LEU A 89 -2.32 17.95 7.63
N ARG A 90 -2.01 19.07 6.94
CA ARG A 90 -1.04 20.04 7.42
C ARG A 90 -1.45 20.63 8.76
N PHE A 91 -2.72 20.98 8.90
CA PHE A 91 -3.27 21.47 10.18
C PHE A 91 -3.14 20.42 11.29
N CYS A 92 -3.61 19.20 11.07
CA CYS A 92 -3.52 18.11 12.06
C CYS A 92 -2.08 17.84 12.47
N LEU A 93 -1.16 17.79 11.52
CA LEU A 93 0.26 17.57 11.78
C LEU A 93 0.91 18.76 12.51
N ALA A 94 0.52 19.99 12.22
CA ALA A 94 1.00 21.16 12.93
C ALA A 94 0.46 21.18 14.37
N PHE A 95 -0.85 20.94 14.54
CA PHE A 95 -1.50 20.90 15.85
C PHE A 95 -0.92 19.81 16.75
N THR A 96 -0.77 18.59 16.25
CA THR A 96 -0.14 17.51 17.01
C THR A 96 1.33 17.81 17.33
N GLY A 97 2.06 18.43 16.40
CA GLY A 97 3.43 18.87 16.65
C GLY A 97 3.55 19.92 17.74
N PHE A 98 2.61 20.84 17.80
CA PHE A 98 2.52 21.83 18.88
C PHE A 98 2.17 21.18 20.20
N LEU A 99 1.15 20.31 20.23
CA LEU A 99 0.67 19.65 21.44
C LEU A 99 1.74 18.74 22.08
N PHE A 100 2.47 18.00 21.26
CA PHE A 100 3.49 17.04 21.74
C PHE A 100 4.92 17.60 21.70
N ARG A 101 5.10 18.91 21.48
CA ARG A 101 6.41 19.58 21.40
C ARG A 101 7.40 18.82 20.51
N SER A 102 6.93 18.37 19.35
CA SER A 102 7.70 17.52 18.43
C SER A 102 8.94 18.23 17.91
N GLY A 103 10.10 17.58 18.00
CA GLY A 103 11.37 18.12 17.51
C GLY A 103 11.48 18.20 15.98
N PRO A 104 12.62 18.71 15.45
CA PRO A 104 12.87 18.91 14.02
C PRO A 104 12.71 17.63 13.18
N GLU A 105 13.04 16.47 13.73
CA GLU A 105 12.92 15.17 13.07
C GLU A 105 11.46 14.81 12.74
N ALA A 106 10.54 15.14 13.64
CA ALA A 106 9.11 14.95 13.41
C ALA A 106 8.57 15.86 12.29
N LEU A 107 9.14 17.06 12.11
CA LEU A 107 8.81 17.97 11.01
C LEU A 107 9.26 17.41 9.66
N ASN A 108 10.41 16.77 9.60
CA ASN A 108 10.91 16.11 8.40
C ASN A 108 10.04 14.90 8.01
N CYS A 109 9.63 14.11 9.00
CA CYS A 109 8.70 13.00 8.81
C CYS A 109 7.33 13.48 8.25
N LYS A 110 6.83 14.64 8.72
CA LYS A 110 5.60 15.25 8.24
C LYS A 110 5.68 15.67 6.76
N LYS A 111 6.77 16.34 6.37
CA LYS A 111 7.00 16.71 4.96
C LYS A 111 7.07 15.48 4.08
N TYR A 112 7.84 14.47 4.50
CA TYR A 112 7.95 13.21 3.78
C TYR A 112 6.58 12.54 3.57
N PHE A 113 5.76 12.47 4.62
CA PHE A 113 4.44 11.84 4.56
C PHE A 113 3.51 12.52 3.56
N ILE A 114 3.42 13.86 3.61
CA ILE A 114 2.57 14.63 2.68
C ILE A 114 3.09 14.50 1.24
N ASN A 115 4.38 14.69 1.02
CA ASN A 115 4.98 14.58 -0.31
C ASN A 115 4.77 13.18 -0.91
N ALA A 116 4.90 12.12 -0.11
CA ALA A 116 4.66 10.76 -0.55
C ALA A 116 3.21 10.53 -1.02
N LEU A 117 2.24 11.20 -0.39
CA LEU A 117 0.84 11.16 -0.82
C LEU A 117 0.59 12.02 -2.07
N GLU A 118 1.13 13.24 -2.12
CA GLU A 118 0.98 14.15 -3.26
C GLU A 118 1.53 13.56 -4.55
N MET A 119 2.62 12.80 -4.46
CA MET A 119 3.27 12.14 -5.60
C MET A 119 2.71 10.76 -5.92
N PHE A 120 1.79 10.26 -5.11
CA PHE A 120 1.24 8.93 -5.31
C PHE A 120 0.02 8.97 -6.25
N TYR A 121 -0.42 7.80 -6.67
CA TYR A 121 -1.54 7.62 -7.59
C TYR A 121 -2.89 7.92 -6.92
N SER A 122 -3.84 8.40 -7.70
CA SER A 122 -5.26 8.29 -7.39
C SER A 122 -5.75 6.85 -7.63
N ALA A 123 -6.98 6.54 -7.19
CA ALA A 123 -7.53 5.21 -7.39
C ALA A 123 -7.68 4.86 -8.89
N ASP A 124 -8.08 5.83 -9.69
CA ASP A 124 -8.24 5.67 -11.12
C ASP A 124 -6.89 5.40 -11.81
N GLU A 125 -5.86 6.21 -11.50
CA GLU A 125 -4.52 6.04 -12.03
C GLU A 125 -3.89 4.70 -11.63
N LEU A 126 -4.07 4.28 -10.39
CA LEU A 126 -3.54 2.99 -9.93
C LEU A 126 -4.21 1.80 -10.63
N SER A 127 -5.49 1.93 -10.98
CA SER A 127 -6.21 0.91 -11.78
C SER A 127 -5.58 0.76 -13.17
N ILE A 128 -5.27 1.88 -13.83
CA ILE A 128 -4.58 1.87 -15.13
C ILE A 128 -3.20 1.20 -15.00
N VAL A 129 -2.45 1.53 -13.96
CA VAL A 129 -1.14 0.88 -13.71
C VAL A 129 -1.28 -0.63 -13.51
N LEU A 130 -2.31 -1.10 -12.82
CA LEU A 130 -2.57 -2.54 -12.66
C LEU A 130 -2.84 -3.21 -14.01
N GLU A 131 -3.66 -2.59 -14.87
CA GLU A 131 -3.95 -3.07 -16.22
C GLU A 131 -2.70 -3.08 -17.11
N GLU A 132 -1.88 -2.01 -17.09
CA GLU A 132 -0.60 -1.93 -17.79
C GLU A 132 0.37 -3.06 -17.41
N ILE A 133 0.39 -3.47 -16.13
CA ILE A 133 1.21 -4.58 -15.64
C ILE A 133 0.65 -5.94 -16.10
N GLY A 134 -0.58 -5.98 -16.60
CA GLY A 134 -1.22 -7.15 -17.15
C GLY A 134 -2.11 -7.90 -16.14
N PHE A 135 -2.66 -7.21 -15.16
CA PHE A 135 -3.79 -7.70 -14.39
C PHE A 135 -5.09 -7.55 -15.19
N SER A 136 -6.05 -8.44 -14.94
CA SER A 136 -7.43 -8.38 -15.43
C SER A 136 -8.41 -8.18 -14.29
N ASP A 137 -9.69 -7.98 -14.62
CA ASP A 137 -10.78 -7.80 -13.64
C ASP A 137 -10.45 -6.75 -12.56
N VAL A 138 -9.79 -5.66 -12.99
CA VAL A 138 -9.41 -4.58 -12.08
C VAL A 138 -10.65 -3.83 -11.66
N SER A 139 -10.89 -3.82 -10.36
CA SER A 139 -11.98 -3.07 -9.74
C SER A 139 -11.50 -2.36 -8.50
N TYR A 140 -12.14 -1.25 -8.14
CA TYR A 140 -11.77 -0.51 -6.95
C TYR A 140 -12.97 0.15 -6.28
N ARG A 141 -12.80 0.43 -5.00
CA ARG A 141 -13.73 1.19 -4.18
C ARG A 141 -13.02 2.35 -3.54
N LYS A 142 -13.58 3.54 -3.70
CA LYS A 142 -13.11 4.77 -3.04
C LYS A 142 -13.81 4.94 -1.70
N ILE A 143 -13.05 5.28 -0.66
CA ILE A 143 -13.53 5.60 0.67
C ILE A 143 -13.04 7.01 1.03
N PHE A 144 -13.83 7.76 1.77
CA PHE A 144 -13.54 9.16 2.13
C PHE A 144 -13.15 10.02 0.91
N ALA A 145 -14.04 10.10 -0.07
CA ALA A 145 -13.85 10.89 -1.29
C ALA A 145 -12.55 10.55 -2.08
N GLY A 146 -12.07 9.33 -1.97
CA GLY A 146 -10.88 8.84 -2.68
C GLY A 146 -9.57 8.98 -1.91
N MET A 147 -9.60 9.39 -0.65
CA MET A 147 -8.42 9.41 0.23
C MET A 147 -7.91 8.01 0.57
N ILE A 148 -8.80 7.02 0.53
CA ILE A 148 -8.46 5.60 0.66
C ILE A 148 -9.04 4.87 -0.55
N GLY A 149 -8.22 4.03 -1.18
CA GLY A 149 -8.65 3.14 -2.25
C GLY A 149 -8.42 1.68 -1.90
N MET A 150 -9.43 0.88 -2.21
CA MET A 150 -9.35 -0.58 -2.12
C MET A 150 -9.43 -1.12 -3.54
N HIS A 151 -8.36 -1.74 -4.03
CA HIS A 151 -8.32 -2.35 -5.35
C HIS A 151 -8.36 -3.87 -5.25
N ARG A 152 -8.99 -4.47 -6.23
CA ARG A 152 -8.94 -5.89 -6.51
C ARG A 152 -8.54 -6.09 -7.95
N ALA A 153 -7.66 -7.04 -8.20
CA ALA A 153 -7.23 -7.42 -9.54
C ALA A 153 -6.98 -8.92 -9.61
N VAL A 154 -7.00 -9.50 -10.78
CA VAL A 154 -6.78 -10.92 -11.02
C VAL A 154 -5.60 -11.09 -11.97
N LYS A 155 -4.71 -12.05 -11.70
CA LYS A 155 -3.75 -12.48 -12.71
C LYS A 155 -4.49 -13.33 -13.74
N PRO A 156 -4.45 -12.98 -15.03
CA PRO A 156 -5.12 -13.79 -16.07
C PRO A 156 -4.75 -15.27 -15.99
N ALA A 157 -5.69 -16.15 -16.32
CA ALA A 157 -5.38 -17.55 -16.54
C ALA A 157 -4.39 -17.67 -17.71
N ALA A 158 -3.51 -18.67 -17.66
CA ALA A 158 -2.69 -18.98 -18.83
C ALA A 158 -3.62 -19.44 -19.95
N SER A 159 -3.57 -18.75 -21.10
CA SER A 159 -4.25 -19.16 -22.34
C SER A 159 -3.60 -20.41 -22.92
#